data_abfc0a43dc59c05e081d38300ff89816
#
_entry.id   abfc0a43dc59c05e081d38300ff89816
#
_cell.length_a   1.000
_cell.length_b   1.000
_cell.length_c   1.000
_cell.angle_alpha   90.00
_cell.angle_beta   90.00
_cell.angle_gamma   90.00
#
_symmetry.space_group_name_H-M   'P 1'
#
loop_
_entity.id
_entity.type
_entity.pdbx_description
1 polymer ?
#
loop_
_entity_poly.entity_id
_entity_poly.type
_entity_poly.pdbx_seq_one_letter_code
_entity_poly.pdbx_strand_id
1 'polypeptide(L)'
;MNIALMSHDNKKELMVQFCTAYAGILSHHNIYATNTTGHMVADATGLNVHCFLSYAHGGSQQIGARIAYNEFDLVLFFNDPNNEAMVGDVSYISRLCDQNNIPFASNL
;
A
#
# COMPACT_ATOMS: atom_id res chain seq x y z
N MET A 1 2.33 12.32 -7.78
CA MET A 1 1.20 11.37 -7.63
C MET A 1 1.06 10.94 -6.18
N ASN A 2 -0.12 10.55 -5.78
CA ASN A 2 -0.37 9.94 -4.48
C ASN A 2 -0.38 8.42 -4.64
N ILE A 3 0.54 7.74 -3.97
CA ILE A 3 0.75 6.30 -4.12
C ILE A 3 0.51 5.63 -2.77
N ALA A 4 -0.37 4.64 -2.74
CA ALA A 4 -0.64 3.83 -1.55
C ALA A 4 0.13 2.52 -1.62
N LEU A 5 0.81 2.18 -0.53
CA LEU A 5 1.57 0.94 -0.39
C LEU A 5 0.93 0.07 0.69
N MET A 6 0.60 -1.14 0.34
CA MET A 6 0.05 -2.14 1.26
C MET A 6 0.79 -3.47 1.06
N SER A 7 0.98 -4.21 2.12
CA SER A 7 1.62 -5.53 2.02
C SER A 7 1.19 -6.43 3.18
N HIS A 8 1.00 -7.71 2.89
CA HIS A 8 0.86 -8.74 3.91
C HIS A 8 2.19 -8.93 4.65
N ASP A 9 2.16 -9.52 5.85
CA ASP A 9 3.33 -9.61 6.72
C ASP A 9 4.54 -10.25 6.05
N ASN A 10 4.34 -11.37 5.35
CA ASN A 10 5.43 -12.07 4.68
C ASN A 10 5.86 -11.41 3.35
N LYS A 11 5.22 -10.33 2.96
CA LYS A 11 5.58 -9.54 1.77
C LYS A 11 6.15 -8.16 2.11
N LYS A 12 6.23 -7.81 3.40
CA LYS A 12 6.74 -6.50 3.83
C LYS A 12 8.21 -6.30 3.44
N GLU A 13 9.02 -7.33 3.55
CA GLU A 13 10.42 -7.25 3.15
C GLU A 13 10.55 -7.00 1.65
N LEU A 14 9.72 -7.66 0.83
CA LEU A 14 9.69 -7.42 -0.61
C LEU A 14 9.28 -5.98 -0.92
N MET A 15 8.30 -5.44 -0.19
CA MET A 15 7.91 -4.05 -0.34
C MET A 15 9.06 -3.11 0.01
N VAL A 16 9.80 -3.39 1.07
CA VAL A 16 10.97 -2.59 1.44
C VAL A 16 12.05 -2.64 0.35
N GLN A 17 12.32 -3.82 -0.20
CA GLN A 17 13.29 -3.98 -1.29
C GLN A 17 12.86 -3.20 -2.54
N PHE A 18 11.59 -3.26 -2.89
CA PHE A 18 11.03 -2.51 -4.01
C PHE A 18 11.20 -1.00 -3.79
N CYS A 19 10.82 -0.51 -2.64
CA CYS A 19 10.92 0.92 -2.33
C CYS A 19 12.36 1.39 -2.27
N THR A 20 13.28 0.54 -1.80
CA THR A 20 14.72 0.86 -1.80
C THR A 20 15.24 1.00 -3.21
N ALA A 21 14.88 0.08 -4.09
CA ALA A 21 15.31 0.10 -5.49
C ALA A 21 14.79 1.34 -6.24
N TYR A 22 13.60 1.80 -5.92
CA TYR A 22 12.94 2.91 -6.60
C TYR A 22 12.83 4.18 -5.75
N ALA A 23 13.62 4.29 -4.68
CA ALA A 23 13.53 5.41 -3.75
C ALA A 23 13.70 6.77 -4.44
N GLY A 24 14.59 6.86 -5.42
CA GLY A 24 14.82 8.11 -6.16
C GLY A 24 13.56 8.58 -6.89
N ILE A 25 12.84 7.67 -7.52
CA ILE A 25 11.58 7.97 -8.21
C ILE A 25 10.49 8.28 -7.19
N LEU A 26 10.36 7.44 -6.16
CA LEU A 26 9.31 7.58 -5.15
C LEU A 26 9.44 8.86 -4.35
N SER A 27 10.64 9.40 -4.20
CA SER A 27 10.86 10.65 -3.46
C SER A 27 10.16 11.87 -4.09
N HIS A 28 9.78 11.78 -5.36
CA HIS A 28 9.05 12.84 -6.06
C HIS A 28 7.53 12.72 -5.92
N HIS A 29 7.04 11.74 -5.18
CA HIS A 29 5.61 11.47 -5.02
C HIS A 29 5.23 11.44 -3.54
N ASN A 30 3.94 11.56 -3.29
CA ASN A 30 3.40 11.42 -1.95
C ASN A 30 3.14 9.94 -1.67
N ILE A 31 3.81 9.39 -0.67
CA ILE A 31 3.74 7.97 -0.34
C ILE A 31 2.91 7.78 0.92
N TYR A 32 1.93 6.87 0.85
CA TYR A 32 1.02 6.53 1.94
C TYR A 32 1.08 5.02 2.15
N ALA A 33 0.92 4.58 3.39
CA ALA A 33 0.96 3.16 3.70
C ALA A 33 0.20 2.87 5.00
N THR A 34 -0.16 1.60 5.23
CA THR A 34 -0.60 1.15 6.55
C THR A 34 0.58 1.21 7.52
N ASN A 35 0.30 1.26 8.82
CA ASN A 35 1.27 1.66 9.84
C ASN A 35 2.59 0.89 9.78
N THR A 36 2.54 -0.44 9.89
CA THR A 36 3.77 -1.27 9.95
C THR A 36 4.56 -1.19 8.66
N THR A 37 3.88 -1.31 7.52
CA THR A 37 4.51 -1.20 6.20
C THR A 37 5.16 0.17 6.03
N GLY A 38 4.44 1.23 6.40
CA GLY A 38 4.93 2.59 6.26
C GLY A 38 6.18 2.86 7.07
N HIS A 39 6.22 2.40 8.32
CA HIS A 39 7.39 2.57 9.18
C HIS A 39 8.59 1.79 8.65
N MET A 40 8.40 0.54 8.20
CA MET A 40 9.48 -0.26 7.63
C MET A 40 10.08 0.40 6.39
N VAL A 41 9.24 0.90 5.50
CA VAL A 41 9.69 1.60 4.27
C VAL A 41 10.43 2.89 4.62
N ALA A 42 9.88 3.71 5.51
CA ALA A 42 10.50 4.97 5.91
C ALA A 42 11.87 4.74 6.57
N ASP A 43 11.98 3.74 7.45
CA ASP A 43 13.23 3.43 8.14
C ASP A 43 14.30 2.94 7.17
N ALA A 44 13.92 2.15 6.18
CA ALA A 44 14.88 1.56 5.24
C ALA A 44 15.31 2.53 4.14
N THR A 45 14.46 3.46 3.74
CA THR A 45 14.67 4.28 2.54
C THR A 45 14.89 5.76 2.84
N GLY A 46 14.49 6.23 4.02
CA GLY A 46 14.47 7.66 4.32
C GLY A 46 13.33 8.42 3.65
N LEU A 47 12.44 7.75 2.95
CA LEU A 47 11.27 8.39 2.34
C LEU A 47 10.33 8.91 3.40
N ASN A 48 9.67 10.03 3.12
CA ASN A 48 8.61 10.57 3.97
C ASN A 48 7.31 9.85 3.64
N VAL A 49 6.92 8.89 4.49
CA VAL A 49 5.74 8.07 4.30
C VAL A 49 4.64 8.50 5.26
N HIS A 50 3.46 8.78 4.71
CA HIS A 50 2.28 9.08 5.52
C HIS A 50 1.65 7.76 5.98
N CYS A 51 1.69 7.47 7.28
CA CYS A 51 1.23 6.18 7.82
C CYS A 51 -0.21 6.27 8.31
N PHE A 52 -1.05 5.33 7.84
CA PHE A 52 -2.40 5.11 8.36
C PHE A 52 -2.35 4.12 9.52
N LEU A 53 -3.51 3.75 10.05
CA LEU A 53 -3.62 2.71 11.06
C LEU A 53 -3.19 1.35 10.47
N SER A 54 -2.83 0.42 11.35
CA SER A 54 -2.53 -0.97 10.94
C SER A 54 -3.81 -1.66 10.46
N TYR A 55 -3.66 -2.81 9.81
CA TYR A 55 -4.79 -3.64 9.39
C TYR A 55 -5.74 -3.96 10.54
N ALA A 56 -5.18 -4.36 11.68
CA ALA A 56 -5.97 -4.73 12.85
C ALA A 56 -6.81 -3.56 13.41
N HIS A 57 -6.46 -2.32 13.07
CA HIS A 57 -7.09 -1.12 13.61
C HIS A 57 -7.77 -0.27 12.53
N GLY A 58 -8.04 -0.82 11.36
CA GLY A 58 -8.80 -0.14 10.32
C GLY A 58 -8.01 0.55 9.24
N GLY A 59 -6.72 0.23 9.07
CA GLY A 59 -5.88 0.84 8.03
C GLY A 59 -6.40 0.63 6.61
N SER A 60 -6.89 -0.58 6.29
CA SER A 60 -7.46 -0.87 4.97
C SER A 60 -8.69 -0.01 4.68
N GLN A 61 -9.53 0.21 5.69
CA GLN A 61 -10.73 1.03 5.55
C GLN A 61 -10.37 2.51 5.33
N GLN A 62 -9.31 3.00 5.98
CA GLN A 62 -8.83 4.36 5.75
C GLN A 62 -8.34 4.55 4.31
N ILE A 63 -7.57 3.62 3.80
CA ILE A 63 -7.10 3.65 2.41
C ILE A 63 -8.28 3.52 1.46
N GLY A 64 -9.20 2.59 1.73
CA GLY A 64 -10.39 2.40 0.91
C GLY A 64 -11.24 3.65 0.79
N ALA A 65 -11.43 4.40 1.88
CA ALA A 65 -12.18 5.64 1.86
C ALA A 65 -11.52 6.69 0.94
N ARG A 66 -10.20 6.77 0.95
CA ARG A 66 -9.48 7.71 0.09
C ARG A 66 -9.49 7.30 -1.38
N ILE A 67 -9.48 5.98 -1.66
CA ILE A 67 -9.67 5.47 -3.02
C ILE A 67 -11.04 5.91 -3.55
N ALA A 68 -12.07 5.76 -2.74
CA ALA A 68 -13.44 6.13 -3.12
C ALA A 68 -13.58 7.63 -3.43
N TYR A 69 -12.73 8.48 -2.85
CA TYR A 69 -12.68 9.90 -3.14
C TYR A 69 -11.65 10.28 -4.21
N ASN A 70 -11.10 9.31 -4.93
CA ASN A 70 -10.09 9.51 -5.97
C ASN A 70 -8.84 10.25 -5.48
N GLU A 71 -8.41 10.00 -4.25
CA GLU A 71 -7.23 10.65 -3.68
C GLU A 71 -5.93 9.94 -4.02
N PHE A 72 -5.97 8.70 -4.53
CA PHE A 72 -4.77 7.97 -4.94
C PHE A 72 -4.71 7.82 -6.46
N ASP A 73 -3.49 7.84 -6.98
CA ASP A 73 -3.20 7.66 -8.40
C ASP A 73 -2.70 6.26 -8.72
N LEU A 74 -2.23 5.53 -7.71
CA LEU A 74 -1.70 4.18 -7.85
C LEU A 74 -1.78 3.47 -6.51
N VAL A 75 -2.17 2.19 -6.52
CA VAL A 75 -2.17 1.35 -5.31
C VAL A 75 -1.33 0.11 -5.58
N LEU A 76 -0.33 -0.14 -4.73
CA LEU A 76 0.48 -1.34 -4.75
C LEU A 76 0.14 -2.17 -3.51
N PHE A 77 -0.38 -3.36 -3.72
CA PHE A 77 -0.74 -4.27 -2.64
C PHE A 77 -0.05 -5.61 -2.85
N PHE A 78 1.11 -5.79 -2.21
CA PHE A 78 1.86 -7.05 -2.29
C PHE A 78 1.19 -8.08 -1.40
N ASN A 79 0.39 -8.94 -2.01
CA ASN A 79 -0.41 -9.90 -1.26
C ASN A 79 0.29 -11.25 -1.14
N ASP A 80 -0.07 -11.97 -0.07
CA ASP A 80 0.27 -13.38 0.10
C ASP A 80 -0.97 -14.21 -0.28
N PRO A 81 -0.97 -14.90 -1.43
CA PRO A 81 -2.13 -15.68 -1.86
C PRO A 81 -2.43 -16.85 -0.93
N ASN A 82 -1.49 -17.24 -0.08
CA ASN A 82 -1.65 -18.32 0.88
C ASN A 82 -2.21 -17.85 2.22
N ASN A 83 -2.36 -16.54 2.43
CA ASN A 83 -2.93 -15.98 3.65
C ASN A 83 -4.43 -15.78 3.48
N GLU A 84 -5.21 -16.83 3.75
CA GLU A 84 -6.66 -16.82 3.57
C GLU A 84 -7.36 -15.78 4.44
N ALA A 85 -6.81 -15.48 5.62
CA ALA A 85 -7.38 -14.51 6.53
C ALA A 85 -7.39 -13.09 5.97
N MET A 86 -6.51 -12.78 5.01
CA MET A 86 -6.32 -11.44 4.45
C MET A 86 -6.86 -11.31 3.02
N VAL A 87 -7.42 -12.38 2.45
CA VAL A 87 -7.95 -12.36 1.07
C VAL A 87 -9.04 -11.30 0.90
N GLY A 88 -9.87 -11.11 1.92
CA GLY A 88 -10.93 -10.11 1.89
C GLY A 88 -10.42 -8.68 1.69
N ASP A 89 -9.29 -8.33 2.29
CA ASP A 89 -8.70 -6.99 2.16
C ASP A 89 -8.23 -6.72 0.74
N VAL A 90 -7.56 -7.70 0.11
CA VAL A 90 -7.11 -7.57 -1.28
C VAL A 90 -8.30 -7.38 -2.21
N SER A 91 -9.34 -8.20 -2.07
CA SER A 91 -10.55 -8.12 -2.88
C SER A 91 -11.26 -6.79 -2.71
N TYR A 92 -11.35 -6.30 -1.46
CA TYR A 92 -11.99 -5.02 -1.14
C TYR A 92 -11.25 -3.85 -1.82
N ILE A 93 -9.94 -3.77 -1.65
CA ILE A 93 -9.13 -2.68 -2.22
C ILE A 93 -9.11 -2.77 -3.75
N SER A 94 -8.91 -3.95 -4.31
CA SER A 94 -8.91 -4.18 -5.75
C SER A 94 -10.22 -3.73 -6.39
N ARG A 95 -11.34 -4.08 -5.78
CA ARG A 95 -12.67 -3.69 -6.30
C ARG A 95 -12.86 -2.17 -6.29
N LEU A 96 -12.44 -1.50 -5.21
CA LEU A 96 -12.51 -0.04 -5.14
C LEU A 96 -11.65 0.62 -6.22
N CYS A 97 -10.47 0.10 -6.46
CA CYS A 97 -9.59 0.61 -7.51
C CYS A 97 -10.23 0.45 -8.89
N ASP A 98 -10.83 -0.71 -9.16
CA ASP A 98 -11.52 -0.96 -10.42
C ASP A 98 -12.70 0.00 -10.62
N GLN A 99 -13.48 0.24 -9.57
CA GLN A 99 -14.63 1.14 -9.62
C GLN A 99 -14.24 2.60 -9.85
N ASN A 100 -13.04 2.98 -9.44
CA ASN A 100 -12.57 4.37 -9.52
C ASN A 100 -11.46 4.58 -10.56
N ASN A 101 -11.19 3.57 -11.39
CA ASN A 101 -10.17 3.62 -12.44
C ASN A 101 -8.77 3.95 -11.93
N ILE A 102 -8.41 3.40 -10.76
CA ILE A 102 -7.10 3.58 -10.16
C ILE A 102 -6.26 2.34 -10.47
N PRO A 103 -5.07 2.50 -11.06
CA PRO A 103 -4.16 1.37 -11.30
C PRO A 103 -3.83 0.64 -10.00
N PHE A 104 -3.91 -0.68 -10.06
CA PHE A 104 -3.67 -1.57 -8.93
C PHE A 104 -2.71 -2.68 -9.34
N ALA A 105 -1.66 -2.88 -8.56
CA ALA A 105 -0.73 -3.98 -8.76
C ALA A 105 -0.63 -4.80 -7.48
N SER A 106 -0.81 -6.13 -7.60
CA SER A 106 -0.80 -7.05 -6.46
C SER A 106 0.48 -7.86 -6.32
N ASN A 107 1.37 -7.78 -7.28
CA ASN A 107 2.67 -8.44 -7.28
C ASN A 107 3.68 -7.61 -8.06
N LEU A 108 4.93 -7.95 -7.88
CA LEU A 108 5.98 -7.45 -8.72
C LEU A 108 6.01 -8.16 -10.06
#